data_dcbb9ab0b29a5a46e5e1422d60463d90
#
_entry.id   dcbb9ab0b29a5a46e5e1422d60463d90
#
_cell.length_a   1.000
_cell.length_b   1.000
_cell.length_c   1.000
_cell.angle_alpha   90.00
_cell.angle_beta   90.00
_cell.angle_gamma   90.00
#
_symmetry.space_group_name_H-M   'P 1'
#
loop_
_entity.id
_entity.type
_entity.pdbx_description
1 polymer ?
#
loop_
_entity_poly.entity_id
_entity_poly.type
_entity_poly.pdbx_seq_one_letter_code
_entity_poly.pdbx_strand_id
1 'polypeptide(L)'
;MKVYALAEIKRALQKIDVLPLIKEGFIAYSSGLTVVPPVGELLFDNPPGDVHIKYGYIKNDDYYLVKVASGFYGSSQNNIPPSQSGVMLLFDQKTGKEVGILVDECYLTNVRTAVAGAICADFFSPQKVNCIGIIGSGIQARMQLEYLTEIIDCKKVKVWSRSEKGIDSYINDMSSFGWNLEKAKSPDEIAATCDLIITATPSKTPLLKSEYLKKGAHITAIGSDSPEKNELDKNILKNSSLIVADSIEQCIERGEISHALSSGAIKKSDIYELGEILKKNIRLHCGENGNSVADLTGVAVQDIQIAKAVFKECEK
;
A
#
# COMPACT_ATOMS: atom_id res chain seq x y z
N MET A 1 -15.74 27.05 -0.33
CA MET A 1 -14.99 25.88 -0.84
C MET A 1 -13.67 26.37 -1.41
N LYS A 2 -12.54 25.78 -0.97
CA LYS A 2 -11.20 26.10 -1.49
C LYS A 2 -10.66 24.94 -2.33
N VAL A 3 -9.86 25.26 -3.34
CA VAL A 3 -9.25 24.25 -4.23
C VAL A 3 -7.73 24.39 -4.12
N TYR A 4 -7.06 23.30 -3.83
CA TYR A 4 -5.60 23.23 -3.69
C TYR A 4 -5.01 22.37 -4.81
N ALA A 5 -4.04 22.91 -5.52
CA ALA A 5 -3.33 22.21 -6.57
C ALA A 5 -2.16 21.37 -5.98
N LEU A 6 -1.65 20.44 -6.77
CA LEU A 6 -0.58 19.50 -6.37
C LEU A 6 0.64 20.20 -5.73
N ALA A 7 1.05 21.36 -6.23
CA ALA A 7 2.20 22.09 -5.69
C ALA A 7 1.97 22.60 -4.26
N GLU A 8 0.74 23.03 -3.93
CA GLU A 8 0.35 23.49 -2.59
C GLU A 8 0.25 22.29 -1.65
N ILE A 9 -0.35 21.19 -2.12
CA ILE A 9 -0.46 19.93 -1.39
C ILE A 9 0.93 19.39 -1.01
N LYS A 10 1.88 19.36 -1.94
CA LYS A 10 3.25 18.92 -1.67
C LYS A 10 3.96 19.78 -0.63
N ARG A 11 3.81 21.11 -0.69
CA ARG A 11 4.38 22.03 0.31
C ARG A 11 3.78 21.84 1.70
N ALA A 12 2.47 21.63 1.78
CA ALA A 12 1.79 21.35 3.05
C ALA A 12 2.27 20.02 3.64
N LEU A 13 2.36 18.96 2.81
CA LEU A 13 2.75 17.63 3.25
C LEU A 13 4.16 17.59 3.85
N GLN A 14 5.11 18.40 3.35
CA GLN A 14 6.47 18.47 3.90
C GLN A 14 6.55 18.89 5.37
N LYS A 15 5.49 19.50 5.91
CA LYS A 15 5.40 19.93 7.30
C LYS A 15 4.63 18.96 8.20
N ILE A 16 4.22 17.83 7.65
CA ILE A 16 3.32 16.86 8.31
C ILE A 16 4.06 15.54 8.51
N ASP A 17 4.11 15.08 9.76
CA ASP A 17 4.46 13.68 10.01
C ASP A 17 3.24 12.80 9.72
N VAL A 18 3.29 12.07 8.61
CA VAL A 18 2.16 11.28 8.11
C VAL A 18 2.03 9.93 8.81
N LEU A 19 3.14 9.36 9.28
CA LEU A 19 3.15 8.00 9.84
C LEU A 19 2.20 7.82 11.03
N PRO A 20 2.23 8.68 12.08
CA PRO A 20 1.31 8.57 13.19
C PRO A 20 -0.15 8.75 12.77
N LEU A 21 -0.43 9.62 11.79
CA LEU A 21 -1.79 9.86 11.30
C LEU A 21 -2.38 8.62 10.63
N ILE A 22 -1.61 7.95 9.77
CA ILE A 22 -2.06 6.71 9.11
C ILE A 22 -2.25 5.59 10.14
N LYS A 23 -1.34 5.48 11.12
CA LYS A 23 -1.46 4.54 12.24
C LYS A 23 -2.75 4.75 13.04
N GLU A 24 -3.06 6.01 13.39
CA GLU A 24 -4.31 6.38 14.06
C GLU A 24 -5.55 6.04 13.24
N GLY A 25 -5.49 6.23 11.91
CA GLY A 25 -6.56 5.85 10.99
C GLY A 25 -6.87 4.35 11.06
N PHE A 26 -5.88 3.49 11.00
CA PHE A 26 -6.05 2.04 11.14
C PHE A 26 -6.60 1.65 12.53
N ILE A 27 -6.10 2.26 13.60
CA ILE A 27 -6.59 2.03 14.96
C ILE A 27 -8.07 2.42 15.08
N ALA A 28 -8.45 3.58 14.53
CA ALA A 28 -9.84 4.03 14.53
C ALA A 28 -10.74 3.07 13.75
N TYR A 29 -10.27 2.56 12.61
CA TYR A 29 -10.99 1.59 11.78
C TYR A 29 -11.27 0.30 12.56
N SER A 30 -10.25 -0.35 13.06
CA SER A 30 -10.37 -1.61 13.81
C SER A 30 -11.10 -1.45 15.15
N SER A 31 -11.15 -0.22 15.70
CA SER A 31 -11.93 0.07 16.90
C SER A 31 -13.42 0.35 16.64
N GLY A 32 -13.90 0.23 15.39
CA GLY A 32 -15.29 0.53 15.01
C GLY A 32 -15.66 2.02 15.09
N LEU A 33 -14.67 2.91 15.10
CA LEU A 33 -14.85 4.36 15.17
C LEU A 33 -15.00 5.00 13.79
N THR A 34 -15.21 4.21 12.74
CA THR A 34 -15.31 4.70 11.37
C THR A 34 -16.59 4.22 10.70
N VAL A 35 -16.94 4.88 9.61
CA VAL A 35 -17.90 4.40 8.63
C VAL A 35 -17.22 4.44 7.28
N VAL A 36 -16.88 3.27 6.75
CA VAL A 36 -16.19 3.08 5.48
C VAL A 36 -17.02 2.13 4.62
N PRO A 37 -17.80 2.63 3.67
CA PRO A 37 -18.56 1.78 2.76
C PRO A 37 -17.65 1.00 1.79
N PRO A 38 -18.16 -0.02 1.09
CA PRO A 38 -17.45 -0.74 0.05
C PRO A 38 -16.88 0.21 -1.02
N VAL A 39 -15.78 -0.21 -1.63
CA VAL A 39 -15.12 0.57 -2.70
C VAL A 39 -16.02 0.61 -3.93
N GLY A 40 -16.32 1.81 -4.41
CA GLY A 40 -16.91 2.01 -5.73
C GLY A 40 -15.85 1.81 -6.80
N GLU A 41 -16.17 1.06 -7.85
CA GLU A 41 -15.22 0.71 -8.90
C GLU A 41 -15.84 0.87 -10.29
N LEU A 42 -15.06 1.47 -11.21
CA LEU A 42 -15.38 1.51 -12.63
C LEU A 42 -14.20 0.90 -13.39
N LEU A 43 -14.48 -0.07 -14.23
CA LEU A 43 -13.48 -0.75 -15.06
C LEU A 43 -13.66 -0.34 -16.53
N PHE A 44 -12.56 -0.09 -17.22
CA PHE A 44 -12.52 0.32 -18.61
C PHE A 44 -11.67 -0.64 -19.42
N ASP A 45 -12.18 -1.07 -20.57
CA ASP A 45 -11.49 -2.02 -21.44
C ASP A 45 -10.60 -1.35 -22.48
N ASN A 46 -11.00 -0.17 -22.98
CA ASN A 46 -10.28 0.49 -24.07
C ASN A 46 -10.32 2.04 -23.96
N PRO A 47 -9.21 2.68 -23.56
CA PRO A 47 -7.99 2.07 -23.02
C PRO A 47 -8.25 1.38 -21.69
N PRO A 48 -7.49 0.30 -21.38
CA PRO A 48 -7.66 -0.40 -20.11
C PRO A 48 -7.31 0.52 -18.94
N GLY A 49 -8.18 0.54 -17.95
CA GLY A 49 -8.02 1.40 -16.77
C GLY A 49 -9.06 1.11 -15.71
N ASP A 50 -8.85 1.70 -14.55
CA ASP A 50 -9.77 1.61 -13.43
C ASP A 50 -9.98 2.98 -12.76
N VAL A 51 -11.13 3.13 -12.11
CA VAL A 51 -11.44 4.25 -11.22
C VAL A 51 -11.93 3.68 -9.89
N HIS A 52 -11.26 4.05 -8.80
CA HIS A 52 -11.67 3.67 -7.47
C HIS A 52 -12.24 4.87 -6.72
N ILE A 53 -13.46 4.72 -6.18
CA ILE A 53 -14.12 5.70 -5.34
C ILE A 53 -14.11 5.16 -3.91
N LYS A 54 -13.30 5.80 -3.06
CA LYS A 54 -13.19 5.46 -1.63
C LYS A 54 -13.69 6.62 -0.80
N TYR A 55 -14.56 6.34 0.15
CA TYR A 55 -15.22 7.38 0.94
C TYR A 55 -15.54 6.89 2.35
N GLY A 56 -15.79 7.84 3.23
CA GLY A 56 -16.14 7.54 4.60
C GLY A 56 -15.78 8.65 5.57
N TYR A 57 -15.91 8.35 6.86
CA TYR A 57 -15.56 9.28 7.93
C TYR A 57 -15.12 8.55 9.21
N ILE A 58 -14.41 9.27 10.06
CA ILE A 58 -14.13 8.88 11.44
C ILE A 58 -15.18 9.55 12.33
N LYS A 59 -15.85 8.81 13.20
CA LYS A 59 -16.89 9.31 14.09
C LYS A 59 -16.35 10.42 15.00
N ASN A 60 -17.11 11.50 15.13
CA ASN A 60 -16.75 12.69 15.91
C ASN A 60 -15.55 13.47 15.38
N ASP A 61 -15.13 13.26 14.15
CA ASP A 61 -14.14 14.09 13.46
C ASP A 61 -14.81 15.30 12.78
N ASP A 62 -14.00 16.22 12.24
CA ASP A 62 -14.50 17.43 11.59
C ASP A 62 -15.02 17.18 10.19
N TYR A 63 -14.40 16.22 9.45
CA TYR A 63 -14.64 16.02 8.02
C TYR A 63 -15.00 14.60 7.66
N TYR A 64 -15.81 14.45 6.61
CA TYR A 64 -15.86 13.24 5.81
C TYR A 64 -15.22 13.46 4.44
N LEU A 65 -14.84 12.37 3.80
CA LEU A 65 -14.07 12.40 2.56
C LEU A 65 -14.74 11.57 1.46
N VAL A 66 -14.65 12.07 0.22
CA VAL A 66 -14.86 11.29 -1.00
C VAL A 66 -13.61 11.43 -1.86
N LYS A 67 -12.92 10.32 -2.13
CA LYS A 67 -11.78 10.27 -3.03
C LYS A 67 -12.15 9.57 -4.32
N VAL A 68 -11.77 10.16 -5.45
CA VAL A 68 -11.79 9.52 -6.76
C VAL A 68 -10.36 9.42 -7.23
N ALA A 69 -9.91 8.20 -7.56
CA ALA A 69 -8.58 7.95 -8.09
C ALA A 69 -8.70 7.07 -9.32
N SER A 70 -8.02 7.43 -10.39
CA SER A 70 -8.02 6.71 -11.66
C SER A 70 -6.61 6.32 -12.09
N GLY A 71 -6.49 5.13 -12.68
CA GLY A 71 -5.29 4.65 -13.33
C GLY A 71 -5.63 4.10 -14.71
N PHE A 72 -5.00 4.64 -15.75
CA PHE A 72 -5.11 4.12 -17.11
C PHE A 72 -3.76 3.58 -17.55
N TYR A 73 -3.73 2.32 -17.95
CA TYR A 73 -2.47 1.60 -18.22
C TYR A 73 -1.87 1.93 -19.58
N GLY A 74 -2.56 2.77 -20.36
CA GLY A 74 -2.14 3.15 -21.70
C GLY A 74 -2.41 2.08 -22.75
N SER A 75 -2.18 2.42 -24.00
CA SER A 75 -2.34 1.51 -25.14
C SER A 75 -1.25 1.76 -26.16
N SER A 76 -0.38 0.77 -26.37
CA SER A 76 0.64 0.83 -27.44
C SER A 76 0.03 0.85 -28.83
N GLN A 77 -1.15 0.26 -29.02
CA GLN A 77 -1.85 0.26 -30.30
C GLN A 77 -2.36 1.65 -30.70
N ASN A 78 -2.72 2.48 -29.71
CA ASN A 78 -3.30 3.80 -29.92
C ASN A 78 -2.34 4.95 -29.52
N ASN A 79 -1.09 4.65 -29.18
CA ASN A 79 -0.11 5.62 -28.66
C ASN A 79 -0.63 6.44 -27.45
N ILE A 80 -1.45 5.82 -26.61
CA ILE A 80 -1.96 6.46 -25.38
C ILE A 80 -0.99 6.10 -24.25
N PRO A 81 -0.32 7.10 -23.62
CA PRO A 81 0.56 6.83 -22.50
C PRO A 81 -0.25 6.45 -21.24
N PRO A 82 0.35 5.71 -20.29
CA PRO A 82 -0.24 5.51 -18.97
C PRO A 82 -0.47 6.85 -18.28
N SER A 83 -1.58 6.97 -17.54
CA SER A 83 -1.91 8.17 -16.77
C SER A 83 -2.52 7.80 -15.43
N GLN A 84 -2.29 8.66 -14.44
CA GLN A 84 -2.98 8.62 -13.15
C GLN A 84 -3.58 9.98 -12.87
N SER A 85 -4.75 10.02 -12.26
CA SER A 85 -5.37 11.24 -11.79
C SER A 85 -6.14 10.96 -10.50
N GLY A 86 -6.23 11.97 -9.65
CA GLY A 86 -6.94 11.83 -8.39
C GLY A 86 -7.40 13.16 -7.83
N VAL A 87 -8.49 13.10 -7.09
CA VAL A 87 -9.06 14.21 -6.36
C VAL A 87 -9.64 13.72 -5.03
N MET A 88 -9.47 14.54 -3.99
CA MET A 88 -10.06 14.30 -2.68
C MET A 88 -10.96 15.46 -2.32
N LEU A 89 -12.23 15.15 -2.05
CA LEU A 89 -13.29 16.11 -1.69
C LEU A 89 -13.52 16.01 -0.18
N LEU A 90 -13.35 17.11 0.54
CA LEU A 90 -13.61 17.20 1.97
C LEU A 90 -14.91 17.97 2.23
N PHE A 91 -15.69 17.42 3.16
CA PHE A 91 -16.96 17.99 3.59
C PHE A 91 -17.01 18.08 5.11
N ASP A 92 -17.65 19.10 5.62
CA ASP A 92 -17.90 19.27 7.05
C ASP A 92 -18.91 18.21 7.53
N GLN A 93 -18.53 17.46 8.57
CA GLN A 93 -19.32 16.32 9.04
C GLN A 93 -20.67 16.71 9.69
N LYS A 94 -20.79 17.95 10.18
CA LYS A 94 -21.99 18.44 10.87
C LYS A 94 -23.02 19.05 9.93
N THR A 95 -22.53 19.69 8.86
CA THR A 95 -23.38 20.48 7.96
C THR A 95 -23.54 19.86 6.57
N GLY A 96 -22.66 18.90 6.21
CA GLY A 96 -22.60 18.32 4.87
C GLY A 96 -22.06 19.27 3.79
N LYS A 97 -21.60 20.48 4.17
CA LYS A 97 -21.06 21.44 3.21
C LYS A 97 -19.68 21.04 2.75
N GLU A 98 -19.42 21.23 1.47
CA GLU A 98 -18.07 21.10 0.90
C GLU A 98 -17.15 22.18 1.48
N VAL A 99 -15.99 21.78 1.98
CA VAL A 99 -15.00 22.69 2.56
C VAL A 99 -13.76 22.82 1.69
N GLY A 100 -13.31 21.75 1.05
CA GLY A 100 -12.12 21.78 0.22
C GLY A 100 -12.03 20.69 -0.82
N ILE A 101 -11.26 20.98 -1.86
CA ILE A 101 -10.88 20.05 -2.92
C ILE A 101 -9.35 20.02 -3.00
N LEU A 102 -8.78 18.81 -2.89
CA LEU A 102 -7.37 18.55 -3.11
C LEU A 102 -7.22 17.89 -4.48
N VAL A 103 -6.68 18.62 -5.46
CA VAL A 103 -6.36 18.09 -6.80
C VAL A 103 -4.95 17.53 -6.73
N ASP A 104 -4.84 16.29 -6.25
CA ASP A 104 -3.57 15.68 -5.83
C ASP A 104 -2.92 14.77 -6.89
N GLU A 105 -3.58 14.52 -8.00
CA GLU A 105 -3.07 13.65 -9.06
C GLU A 105 -2.60 12.27 -8.55
N CYS A 106 -3.34 11.70 -7.60
CA CYS A 106 -3.00 10.48 -6.85
C CYS A 106 -1.77 10.59 -5.94
N TYR A 107 -1.15 11.76 -5.75
CA TYR A 107 0.05 11.90 -4.93
C TYR A 107 -0.19 11.49 -3.48
N LEU A 108 -1.26 11.97 -2.85
CA LEU A 108 -1.60 11.61 -1.47
C LEU A 108 -1.99 10.14 -1.34
N THR A 109 -2.66 9.58 -2.36
CA THR A 109 -2.93 8.14 -2.43
C THR A 109 -1.63 7.33 -2.44
N ASN A 110 -0.64 7.76 -3.20
CA ASN A 110 0.66 7.09 -3.26
C ASN A 110 1.41 7.21 -1.93
N VAL A 111 1.45 8.39 -1.33
CA VAL A 111 2.09 8.63 -0.03
C VAL A 111 1.48 7.77 1.07
N ARG A 112 0.14 7.79 1.27
CA ARG A 112 -0.49 7.03 2.34
C ARG A 112 -0.32 5.51 2.17
N THR A 113 -0.18 5.05 0.92
CA THR A 113 0.11 3.63 0.63
C THR A 113 1.54 3.27 1.02
N ALA A 114 2.50 4.13 0.70
CA ALA A 114 3.89 3.92 1.08
C ALA A 114 4.08 3.93 2.60
N VAL A 115 3.41 4.87 3.28
CA VAL A 115 3.42 4.94 4.75
C VAL A 115 2.80 3.69 5.39
N ALA A 116 1.72 3.15 4.83
CA ALA A 116 1.14 1.89 5.32
C ALA A 116 2.11 0.72 5.23
N GLY A 117 2.84 0.61 4.10
CA GLY A 117 3.88 -0.40 3.95
C GLY A 117 5.04 -0.21 4.94
N ALA A 118 5.48 1.03 5.18
CA ALA A 118 6.50 1.34 6.17
C ALA A 118 6.06 0.97 7.59
N ILE A 119 4.78 1.21 7.96
CA ILE A 119 4.21 0.75 9.23
C ILE A 119 4.27 -0.78 9.34
N CYS A 120 3.88 -1.50 8.30
CA CYS A 120 3.95 -2.97 8.32
C CYS A 120 5.39 -3.47 8.41
N ALA A 121 6.33 -2.85 7.71
CA ALA A 121 7.74 -3.18 7.82
C ALA A 121 8.30 -2.95 9.24
N ASP A 122 7.95 -1.83 9.90
CA ASP A 122 8.35 -1.54 11.28
C ASP A 122 7.81 -2.58 12.28
N PHE A 123 6.58 -3.05 12.07
CA PHE A 123 5.90 -3.92 13.03
C PHE A 123 6.17 -5.41 12.82
N PHE A 124 6.45 -5.84 11.59
CA PHE A 124 6.45 -7.26 11.23
C PHE A 124 7.75 -7.78 10.63
N SER A 125 8.66 -6.91 10.19
CA SER A 125 9.97 -7.35 9.69
C SER A 125 10.78 -8.03 10.79
N PRO A 126 11.67 -8.96 10.47
CA PRO A 126 12.61 -9.50 11.45
C PRO A 126 13.45 -8.36 12.06
N GLN A 127 13.91 -8.56 13.31
CA GLN A 127 14.70 -7.54 14.04
C GLN A 127 15.92 -7.06 13.25
N LYS A 128 16.50 -7.95 12.44
CA LYS A 128 17.61 -7.63 11.55
C LYS A 128 17.21 -7.93 10.11
N VAL A 129 17.10 -6.88 9.31
CA VAL A 129 16.91 -6.97 7.85
C VAL A 129 18.27 -6.83 7.18
N ASN A 130 18.74 -7.87 6.50
CA ASN A 130 20.02 -7.84 5.78
C ASN A 130 19.85 -7.57 4.28
N CYS A 131 18.66 -7.82 3.74
CA CYS A 131 18.33 -7.55 2.33
C CYS A 131 16.84 -7.25 2.19
N ILE A 132 16.54 -6.18 1.48
CA ILE A 132 15.18 -5.81 1.06
C ILE A 132 14.96 -6.29 -0.37
N GLY A 133 13.82 -6.88 -0.65
CA GLY A 133 13.40 -7.30 -1.98
C GLY A 133 12.25 -6.44 -2.48
N ILE A 134 12.37 -5.90 -3.70
CA ILE A 134 11.32 -5.13 -4.36
C ILE A 134 10.88 -5.87 -5.61
N ILE A 135 9.61 -6.22 -5.69
CA ILE A 135 8.98 -6.81 -6.87
C ILE A 135 8.05 -5.78 -7.50
N GLY A 136 8.47 -5.24 -8.62
CA GLY A 136 7.88 -4.10 -9.31
C GLY A 136 8.86 -2.96 -9.51
N SER A 137 8.57 -2.07 -10.45
CA SER A 137 9.40 -0.89 -10.76
C SER A 137 8.55 0.36 -11.02
N GLY A 138 7.32 0.36 -10.51
CA GLY A 138 6.37 1.47 -10.62
C GLY A 138 6.55 2.55 -9.55
N ILE A 139 5.60 3.46 -9.46
CA ILE A 139 5.58 4.56 -8.48
C ILE A 139 5.58 3.99 -7.05
N GLN A 140 4.73 3.01 -6.76
CA GLN A 140 4.67 2.41 -5.44
C GLN A 140 5.97 1.73 -5.04
N ALA A 141 6.60 0.99 -5.95
CA ALA A 141 7.89 0.35 -5.66
C ALA A 141 8.97 1.37 -5.22
N ARG A 142 8.99 2.57 -5.82
CA ARG A 142 9.89 3.67 -5.44
C ARG A 142 9.54 4.26 -4.08
N MET A 143 8.29 4.65 -3.92
CA MET A 143 7.85 5.31 -2.70
C MET A 143 7.92 4.39 -1.47
N GLN A 144 7.65 3.10 -1.63
CA GLN A 144 7.83 2.13 -0.56
C GLN A 144 9.28 2.11 -0.06
N LEU A 145 10.24 2.04 -0.99
CA LEU A 145 11.66 2.04 -0.61
C LEU A 145 12.09 3.39 0.01
N GLU A 146 11.58 4.51 -0.49
CA GLU A 146 11.84 5.83 0.06
C GLU A 146 11.39 5.93 1.52
N TYR A 147 10.16 5.51 1.83
CA TYR A 147 9.61 5.55 3.19
C TYR A 147 10.23 4.52 4.15
N LEU A 148 10.96 3.54 3.65
CA LEU A 148 11.74 2.62 4.47
C LEU A 148 13.07 3.19 4.95
N THR A 149 13.55 4.28 4.39
CA THR A 149 14.90 4.83 4.65
C THR A 149 15.15 5.11 6.13
N GLU A 150 14.12 5.59 6.84
CA GLU A 150 14.20 5.92 8.28
C GLU A 150 13.69 4.79 9.19
N ILE A 151 13.10 3.74 8.60
CA ILE A 151 12.44 2.66 9.33
C ILE A 151 13.35 1.43 9.45
N ILE A 152 14.07 1.10 8.38
CA ILE A 152 14.84 -0.15 8.26
C ILE A 152 16.33 0.16 8.12
N ASP A 153 17.11 -0.29 9.08
CA ASP A 153 18.58 -0.20 9.01
C ASP A 153 19.16 -1.30 8.10
N CYS A 154 18.94 -1.15 6.79
CA CYS A 154 19.47 -2.01 5.75
C CYS A 154 19.73 -1.16 4.51
N LYS A 155 20.84 -1.39 3.84
CA LYS A 155 21.16 -0.67 2.58
C LYS A 155 21.10 -1.56 1.35
N LYS A 156 21.11 -2.87 1.53
CA LYS A 156 21.08 -3.82 0.42
C LYS A 156 19.67 -4.04 -0.09
N VAL A 157 19.45 -3.76 -1.38
CA VAL A 157 18.14 -3.87 -2.03
C VAL A 157 18.28 -4.65 -3.33
N LYS A 158 17.47 -5.70 -3.48
CA LYS A 158 17.30 -6.43 -4.74
C LYS A 158 16.00 -6.03 -5.40
N VAL A 159 16.05 -5.73 -6.68
CA VAL A 159 14.88 -5.29 -7.46
C VAL A 159 14.65 -6.24 -8.63
N TRP A 160 13.41 -6.65 -8.79
CA TRP A 160 12.96 -7.36 -9.97
C TRP A 160 11.69 -6.73 -10.57
N SER A 161 11.62 -6.72 -11.88
CA SER A 161 10.45 -6.31 -12.65
C SER A 161 10.44 -7.07 -13.97
N ARG A 162 9.26 -7.20 -14.57
CA ARG A 162 9.09 -7.85 -15.88
C ARG A 162 9.91 -7.17 -17.00
N SER A 163 10.17 -5.87 -16.87
CA SER A 163 10.87 -5.06 -17.85
C SER A 163 12.27 -4.68 -17.35
N GLU A 164 13.31 -5.08 -18.04
CA GLU A 164 14.68 -4.66 -17.74
C GLU A 164 14.85 -3.14 -17.77
N LYS A 165 14.25 -2.48 -18.78
CA LYS A 165 14.22 -1.02 -18.85
C LYS A 165 13.56 -0.39 -17.61
N GLY A 166 12.53 -1.03 -17.08
CA GLY A 166 11.87 -0.61 -15.83
C GLY A 166 12.81 -0.73 -14.63
N ILE A 167 13.60 -1.81 -14.54
CA ILE A 167 14.59 -2.00 -13.48
C ILE A 167 15.70 -0.95 -13.59
N ASP A 168 16.22 -0.69 -14.81
CA ASP A 168 17.27 0.30 -15.03
C ASP A 168 16.81 1.71 -14.62
N SER A 169 15.60 2.11 -15.02
CA SER A 169 14.99 3.37 -14.60
C SER A 169 14.85 3.43 -13.08
N TYR A 170 14.35 2.35 -12.45
CA TYR A 170 14.21 2.28 -11.00
C TYR A 170 15.53 2.48 -10.27
N ILE A 171 16.58 1.76 -10.69
CA ILE A 171 17.91 1.88 -10.08
C ILE A 171 18.46 3.29 -10.24
N ASN A 172 18.34 3.89 -11.44
CA ASN A 172 18.77 5.25 -11.68
C ASN A 172 18.05 6.26 -10.77
N ASP A 173 16.73 6.18 -10.69
CA ASP A 173 15.92 7.11 -9.92
C ASP A 173 16.17 6.98 -8.39
N MET A 174 16.44 5.77 -7.92
CA MET A 174 16.66 5.49 -6.50
C MET A 174 18.11 5.57 -6.05
N SER A 175 19.05 5.76 -6.96
CA SER A 175 20.50 5.80 -6.68
C SER A 175 20.91 6.89 -5.68
N SER A 176 20.21 8.03 -5.69
CA SER A 176 20.50 9.19 -4.82
C SER A 176 20.10 8.98 -3.34
N PHE A 177 19.30 7.95 -3.03
CA PHE A 177 18.84 7.67 -1.68
C PHE A 177 19.82 6.84 -0.82
N GLY A 178 20.99 6.53 -1.34
CA GLY A 178 22.06 5.82 -0.61
C GLY A 178 21.82 4.31 -0.45
N TRP A 179 20.98 3.71 -1.30
CA TRP A 179 20.75 2.28 -1.36
C TRP A 179 21.81 1.57 -2.23
N ASN A 180 22.18 0.35 -1.84
CA ASN A 180 22.95 -0.57 -2.67
C ASN A 180 21.99 -1.43 -3.49
N LEU A 181 21.65 -0.95 -4.68
CA LEU A 181 20.64 -1.53 -5.55
C LEU A 181 21.25 -2.60 -6.47
N GLU A 182 20.71 -3.81 -6.43
CA GLU A 182 21.12 -4.93 -7.27
C GLU A 182 19.92 -5.42 -8.10
N LYS A 183 20.13 -5.77 -9.36
CA LYS A 183 19.13 -6.47 -10.17
C LYS A 183 19.00 -7.91 -9.70
N ALA A 184 17.80 -8.35 -9.38
CA ALA A 184 17.52 -9.76 -9.17
C ALA A 184 17.21 -10.45 -10.51
N LYS A 185 17.64 -11.71 -10.65
CA LYS A 185 17.41 -12.52 -11.85
C LYS A 185 15.96 -12.98 -11.98
N SER A 186 15.30 -13.18 -10.84
CA SER A 186 13.91 -13.66 -10.79
C SER A 186 13.26 -13.25 -9.45
N PRO A 187 11.92 -13.33 -9.34
CA PRO A 187 11.22 -13.23 -8.04
C PRO A 187 11.67 -14.31 -7.06
N ASP A 188 12.02 -15.51 -7.54
CA ASP A 188 12.48 -16.62 -6.71
C ASP A 188 13.81 -16.30 -6.01
N GLU A 189 14.71 -15.56 -6.68
CA GLU A 189 15.95 -15.06 -6.04
C GLU A 189 15.64 -14.11 -4.90
N ILE A 190 14.68 -13.20 -5.07
CA ILE A 190 14.21 -12.29 -4.02
C ILE A 190 13.64 -13.10 -2.86
N ALA A 191 12.73 -14.04 -3.15
CA ALA A 191 12.13 -14.92 -2.16
C ALA A 191 13.19 -15.65 -1.32
N ALA A 192 14.25 -16.17 -1.96
CA ALA A 192 15.28 -16.97 -1.31
C ALA A 192 16.28 -16.14 -0.48
N THR A 193 16.45 -14.86 -0.75
CA THR A 193 17.57 -14.09 -0.19
C THR A 193 17.15 -12.86 0.65
N CYS A 194 15.93 -12.36 0.51
CA CYS A 194 15.49 -11.14 1.19
C CYS A 194 14.74 -11.45 2.49
N ASP A 195 14.91 -10.56 3.48
CA ASP A 195 14.25 -10.66 4.79
C ASP A 195 12.94 -9.84 4.82
N LEU A 196 12.89 -8.75 4.08
CA LEU A 196 11.73 -7.90 3.86
C LEU A 196 11.46 -7.86 2.35
N ILE A 197 10.26 -8.23 1.94
CA ILE A 197 9.87 -8.25 0.53
C ILE A 197 8.64 -7.36 0.34
N ILE A 198 8.68 -6.51 -0.68
CA ILE A 198 7.55 -5.68 -1.07
C ILE A 198 7.14 -6.06 -2.48
N THR A 199 5.85 -6.38 -2.66
CA THR A 199 5.27 -6.62 -3.98
C THR A 199 4.36 -5.46 -4.36
N ALA A 200 4.62 -4.86 -5.54
CA ALA A 200 3.93 -3.67 -6.03
C ALA A 200 3.73 -3.77 -7.55
N THR A 201 3.05 -4.81 -8.00
CA THR A 201 2.79 -5.07 -9.42
C THR A 201 1.30 -5.27 -9.69
N PRO A 202 0.83 -5.02 -10.93
CA PRO A 202 -0.53 -5.35 -11.34
C PRO A 202 -0.66 -6.81 -11.81
N SER A 203 0.16 -7.74 -11.30
CA SER A 203 0.12 -9.15 -11.73
C SER A 203 -1.21 -9.79 -11.39
N LYS A 204 -1.71 -10.61 -12.31
CA LYS A 204 -2.90 -11.46 -12.12
C LYS A 204 -2.51 -12.93 -11.85
N THR A 205 -1.22 -13.20 -11.77
CA THR A 205 -0.66 -14.53 -11.48
C THR A 205 0.46 -14.40 -10.45
N PRO A 206 0.56 -15.36 -9.51
CA PRO A 206 1.59 -15.36 -8.48
C PRO A 206 3.00 -15.21 -9.03
N LEU A 207 3.75 -14.27 -8.48
CA LEU A 207 5.15 -14.02 -8.79
C LEU A 207 6.07 -14.67 -7.74
N LEU A 208 5.67 -14.63 -6.46
CA LEU A 208 6.38 -15.29 -5.36
C LEU A 208 5.79 -16.68 -5.11
N LYS A 209 6.67 -17.67 -4.92
CA LYS A 209 6.32 -19.05 -4.62
C LYS A 209 6.78 -19.45 -3.22
N SER A 210 5.94 -20.21 -2.52
CA SER A 210 6.18 -20.62 -1.14
C SER A 210 7.45 -21.49 -0.98
N GLU A 211 7.77 -22.31 -1.98
CA GLU A 211 8.91 -23.24 -1.95
C GLU A 211 10.28 -22.55 -1.93
N TYR A 212 10.36 -21.29 -2.43
CA TYR A 212 11.59 -20.50 -2.45
C TYR A 212 11.66 -19.49 -1.31
N LEU A 213 10.57 -19.31 -0.55
CA LEU A 213 10.53 -18.25 0.44
C LEU A 213 11.44 -18.53 1.63
N LYS A 214 12.37 -17.62 1.88
CA LYS A 214 13.25 -17.63 3.05
C LYS A 214 12.44 -17.65 4.34
N LYS A 215 12.83 -18.51 5.29
CA LYS A 215 12.21 -18.54 6.61
C LYS A 215 12.46 -17.23 7.36
N GLY A 216 11.48 -16.77 8.11
CA GLY A 216 11.53 -15.53 8.86
C GLY A 216 11.34 -14.26 8.03
N ALA A 217 11.06 -14.36 6.73
CA ALA A 217 10.81 -13.21 5.89
C ALA A 217 9.45 -12.58 6.17
N HIS A 218 9.39 -11.25 6.07
CA HIS A 218 8.15 -10.48 6.01
C HIS A 218 7.83 -10.07 4.58
N ILE A 219 6.57 -10.21 4.17
CA ILE A 219 6.07 -9.75 2.87
C ILE A 219 5.01 -8.67 3.10
N THR A 220 5.20 -7.50 2.50
CA THR A 220 4.17 -6.47 2.35
C THR A 220 3.63 -6.52 0.92
N ALA A 221 2.41 -7.02 0.74
CA ALA A 221 1.75 -7.11 -0.55
C ALA A 221 0.87 -5.88 -0.77
N ILE A 222 1.12 -5.14 -1.84
CA ILE A 222 0.48 -3.84 -2.11
C ILE A 222 -0.16 -3.80 -3.49
N GLY A 223 0.33 -4.61 -4.43
CA GLY A 223 -0.08 -4.54 -5.81
C GLY A 223 -1.44 -5.15 -6.10
N SER A 224 -1.93 -6.02 -5.23
CA SER A 224 -3.18 -6.77 -5.39
C SER A 224 -4.36 -6.03 -4.75
N ASP A 225 -4.74 -4.87 -5.27
CA ASP A 225 -5.82 -4.01 -4.77
C ASP A 225 -7.18 -4.21 -5.47
N SER A 226 -7.28 -5.17 -6.40
CA SER A 226 -8.51 -5.56 -7.09
C SER A 226 -8.70 -7.08 -7.05
N PRO A 227 -9.93 -7.60 -7.26
CA PRO A 227 -10.24 -9.03 -7.12
C PRO A 227 -9.44 -9.96 -8.03
N GLU A 228 -8.98 -9.46 -9.17
CA GLU A 228 -8.28 -10.26 -10.20
C GLU A 228 -6.76 -10.24 -10.08
N LYS A 229 -6.20 -9.29 -9.30
CA LYS A 229 -4.76 -9.18 -9.09
C LYS A 229 -4.29 -10.17 -8.04
N ASN A 230 -3.15 -10.82 -8.31
CA ASN A 230 -2.55 -11.80 -7.40
C ASN A 230 -1.04 -11.86 -7.61
N GLU A 231 -0.27 -11.55 -6.60
CA GLU A 231 1.20 -11.53 -6.62
C GLU A 231 1.82 -12.73 -5.87
N LEU A 232 1.08 -13.32 -4.91
CA LEU A 232 1.58 -14.37 -4.02
C LEU A 232 0.93 -15.72 -4.27
N ASP A 233 1.72 -16.79 -4.24
CA ASP A 233 1.18 -18.15 -4.14
C ASP A 233 0.43 -18.30 -2.81
N LYS A 234 -0.80 -18.79 -2.85
CA LYS A 234 -1.66 -19.04 -1.68
C LYS A 234 -0.99 -19.86 -0.57
N ASN A 235 -0.02 -20.71 -0.93
CA ASN A 235 0.74 -21.48 0.04
C ASN A 235 1.69 -20.63 0.88
N ILE A 236 2.03 -19.41 0.44
CA ILE A 236 2.77 -18.45 1.27
C ILE A 236 1.90 -18.08 2.48
N LEU A 237 0.63 -17.70 2.26
CA LEU A 237 -0.29 -17.36 3.34
C LEU A 237 -0.56 -18.59 4.23
N LYS A 238 -0.80 -19.77 3.61
CA LYS A 238 -1.03 -21.03 4.34
C LYS A 238 0.10 -21.38 5.30
N ASN A 239 1.34 -21.11 4.91
CA ASN A 239 2.54 -21.46 5.69
C ASN A 239 3.04 -20.29 6.55
N SER A 240 2.40 -19.13 6.52
CA SER A 240 2.73 -17.97 7.33
C SER A 240 2.23 -18.15 8.76
N SER A 241 3.02 -17.73 9.74
CA SER A 241 2.64 -17.69 11.15
C SER A 241 1.86 -16.44 11.53
N LEU A 242 1.89 -15.40 10.67
CA LEU A 242 1.15 -14.17 10.87
C LEU A 242 0.63 -13.67 9.52
N ILE A 243 -0.68 -13.51 9.41
CA ILE A 243 -1.37 -12.93 8.26
C ILE A 243 -2.11 -11.70 8.73
N VAL A 244 -1.79 -10.54 8.17
CA VAL A 244 -2.34 -9.25 8.55
C VAL A 244 -3.06 -8.63 7.37
N ALA A 245 -4.28 -8.16 7.60
CA ALA A 245 -5.08 -7.38 6.65
C ALA A 245 -5.15 -5.92 7.10
N ASP A 246 -5.08 -4.96 6.18
CA ASP A 246 -5.41 -3.57 6.49
C ASP A 246 -6.90 -3.38 6.79
N SER A 247 -7.75 -4.20 6.18
CA SER A 247 -9.16 -4.42 6.50
C SER A 247 -9.53 -5.86 6.17
N ILE A 248 -9.90 -6.65 7.16
CA ILE A 248 -10.36 -8.03 6.94
C ILE A 248 -11.57 -8.04 6.00
N GLU A 249 -12.50 -7.11 6.18
CA GLU A 249 -13.71 -7.01 5.39
C GLU A 249 -13.41 -6.75 3.90
N GLN A 250 -12.46 -5.86 3.61
CA GLN A 250 -12.02 -5.56 2.24
C GLN A 250 -11.15 -6.68 1.65
N CYS A 251 -10.22 -7.26 2.43
CA CYS A 251 -9.32 -8.32 1.97
C CYS A 251 -10.01 -9.67 1.73
N ILE A 252 -11.24 -9.88 2.21
CA ILE A 252 -12.07 -11.03 1.82
C ILE A 252 -12.49 -10.95 0.35
N GLU A 253 -12.68 -9.75 -0.20
CA GLU A 253 -13.16 -9.52 -1.55
C GLU A 253 -12.05 -9.30 -2.57
N ARG A 254 -10.87 -8.85 -2.13
CA ARG A 254 -9.71 -8.50 -2.98
C ARG A 254 -8.39 -8.73 -2.24
N GLY A 255 -7.29 -8.69 -2.96
CA GLY A 255 -5.96 -8.91 -2.38
C GLY A 255 -5.55 -10.38 -2.31
N GLU A 256 -4.42 -10.62 -1.72
CA GLU A 256 -3.81 -11.95 -1.60
C GLU A 256 -4.63 -12.87 -0.69
N ILE A 257 -5.22 -12.29 0.36
CA ILE A 257 -6.08 -12.99 1.33
C ILE A 257 -7.32 -13.56 0.64
N SER A 258 -7.95 -12.83 -0.28
CA SER A 258 -9.15 -13.30 -0.99
C SER A 258 -8.88 -14.58 -1.78
N HIS A 259 -7.75 -14.66 -2.46
CA HIS A 259 -7.33 -15.84 -3.22
C HIS A 259 -7.02 -17.04 -2.31
N ALA A 260 -6.37 -16.79 -1.17
CA ALA A 260 -6.06 -17.85 -0.22
C ALA A 260 -7.32 -18.40 0.48
N LEU A 261 -8.28 -17.52 0.85
CA LEU A 261 -9.58 -17.92 1.40
C LEU A 261 -10.40 -18.71 0.40
N SER A 262 -10.54 -18.22 -0.83
CA SER A 262 -11.33 -18.87 -1.90
C SER A 262 -10.80 -20.26 -2.24
N SER A 263 -9.49 -20.48 -2.09
CA SER A 263 -8.88 -21.79 -2.31
C SER A 263 -8.95 -22.73 -1.09
N GLY A 264 -9.43 -22.25 0.06
CA GLY A 264 -9.42 -22.99 1.31
C GLY A 264 -8.02 -23.15 1.93
N ALA A 265 -7.02 -22.40 1.49
CA ALA A 265 -5.66 -22.45 2.04
C ALA A 265 -5.57 -21.87 3.46
N ILE A 266 -6.40 -20.88 3.77
CA ILE A 266 -6.54 -20.24 5.08
C ILE A 266 -8.01 -20.07 5.47
N LYS A 267 -8.27 -19.74 6.73
CA LYS A 267 -9.59 -19.40 7.26
C LYS A 267 -9.61 -17.94 7.73
N LYS A 268 -10.77 -17.33 7.82
CA LYS A 268 -10.94 -15.96 8.35
C LYS A 268 -10.37 -15.80 9.76
N SER A 269 -10.44 -16.85 10.58
CA SER A 269 -9.87 -16.88 11.94
C SER A 269 -8.34 -16.77 11.99
N ASP A 270 -7.65 -16.99 10.87
CA ASP A 270 -6.20 -16.98 10.80
C ASP A 270 -5.65 -15.56 10.51
N ILE A 271 -6.57 -14.59 10.26
CA ILE A 271 -6.25 -13.25 9.82
C ILE A 271 -6.39 -12.26 10.96
N TYR A 272 -5.38 -11.42 11.14
CA TYR A 272 -5.39 -10.31 12.09
C TYR A 272 -5.62 -8.98 11.37
N GLU A 273 -6.40 -8.09 11.99
CA GLU A 273 -6.56 -6.74 11.45
C GLU A 273 -5.45 -5.81 11.95
N LEU A 274 -4.88 -5.06 11.02
CA LEU A 274 -3.69 -4.23 11.27
C LEU A 274 -3.90 -3.27 12.45
N GLY A 275 -5.04 -2.57 12.49
CA GLY A 275 -5.32 -1.60 13.55
C GLY A 275 -5.40 -2.21 14.96
N GLU A 276 -5.84 -3.47 15.09
CA GLU A 276 -5.84 -4.16 16.38
C GLU A 276 -4.42 -4.44 16.90
N ILE A 277 -3.48 -4.75 16.00
CA ILE A 277 -2.08 -4.94 16.35
C ILE A 277 -1.44 -3.60 16.71
N LEU A 278 -1.68 -2.57 15.89
CA LEU A 278 -1.14 -1.23 16.10
C LEU A 278 -1.61 -0.62 17.44
N LYS A 279 -2.87 -0.87 17.84
CA LYS A 279 -3.44 -0.41 19.11
C LYS A 279 -2.68 -0.98 20.32
N LYS A 280 -2.22 -2.22 20.24
CA LYS A 280 -1.41 -2.85 21.29
C LYS A 280 0.01 -2.30 21.32
N ASN A 281 0.45 -1.66 20.26
CA ASN A 281 1.80 -1.13 20.06
C ASN A 281 2.93 -2.16 20.31
N ILE A 282 2.66 -3.41 19.94
CA ILE A 282 3.60 -4.54 20.08
C ILE A 282 4.09 -4.93 18.69
N ARG A 283 5.39 -4.87 18.47
CA ARG A 283 6.01 -5.39 17.25
C ARG A 283 5.99 -6.91 17.27
N LEU A 284 5.41 -7.50 16.23
CA LEU A 284 5.27 -8.94 16.09
C LEU A 284 6.27 -9.45 15.04
N HIS A 285 7.53 -9.53 15.44
CA HIS A 285 8.53 -10.14 14.58
C HIS A 285 8.31 -11.65 14.54
N CYS A 286 8.06 -12.19 13.35
CA CYS A 286 8.08 -13.62 13.17
C CYS A 286 9.52 -14.10 13.39
N GLY A 287 9.71 -15.06 14.33
CA GLY A 287 11.01 -15.63 14.61
C GLY A 287 11.55 -16.40 13.40
N GLU A 288 12.79 -16.93 13.50
CA GLU A 288 13.52 -17.63 12.42
C GLU A 288 12.76 -18.76 11.71
N ASN A 289 11.65 -19.22 12.26
CA ASN A 289 10.87 -20.34 11.75
C ASN A 289 9.51 -19.95 11.17
N GLY A 290 9.12 -18.67 11.20
CA GLY A 290 7.80 -18.22 10.72
C GLY A 290 7.89 -17.03 9.79
N ASN A 291 7.09 -17.04 8.74
CA ASN A 291 6.93 -15.90 7.83
C ASN A 291 5.72 -15.05 8.23
N SER A 292 5.70 -13.79 7.83
CA SER A 292 4.54 -12.91 7.97
C SER A 292 4.17 -12.29 6.64
N VAL A 293 2.87 -12.08 6.44
CA VAL A 293 2.32 -11.39 5.27
C VAL A 293 1.41 -10.28 5.74
N ALA A 294 1.60 -9.07 5.24
CA ALA A 294 0.65 -7.97 5.33
C ALA A 294 0.04 -7.74 3.94
N ASP A 295 -1.27 -7.86 3.83
CA ASP A 295 -2.04 -7.62 2.62
C ASP A 295 -2.72 -6.25 2.71
N LEU A 296 -2.31 -5.31 1.87
CA LEU A 296 -2.71 -3.91 1.92
C LEU A 296 -3.51 -3.53 0.68
N THR A 297 -4.81 -3.55 0.80
CA THR A 297 -5.75 -3.20 -0.28
C THR A 297 -6.15 -1.73 -0.30
N GLY A 298 -5.75 -0.98 0.74
CA GLY A 298 -5.95 0.46 0.87
C GLY A 298 -7.34 0.84 1.38
N VAL A 299 -7.44 1.15 2.66
CA VAL A 299 -8.69 1.54 3.33
C VAL A 299 -8.88 3.06 3.32
N ALA A 300 -10.12 3.54 3.16
CA ALA A 300 -10.45 4.96 3.08
C ALA A 300 -9.98 5.79 4.29
N VAL A 301 -9.78 5.18 5.47
CA VAL A 301 -9.28 5.89 6.66
C VAL A 301 -7.91 6.52 6.46
N GLN A 302 -7.06 5.91 5.62
CA GLN A 302 -5.76 6.46 5.26
C GLN A 302 -5.94 7.76 4.46
N ASP A 303 -6.87 7.74 3.48
CA ASP A 303 -7.19 8.88 2.64
C ASP A 303 -7.80 10.02 3.48
N ILE A 304 -8.69 9.69 4.45
CA ILE A 304 -9.29 10.65 5.38
C ILE A 304 -8.23 11.35 6.21
N GLN A 305 -7.32 10.60 6.84
CA GLN A 305 -6.31 11.15 7.72
C GLN A 305 -5.32 12.06 6.98
N ILE A 306 -4.80 11.63 5.83
CA ILE A 306 -3.84 12.43 5.07
C ILE A 306 -4.49 13.68 4.46
N ALA A 307 -5.69 13.55 3.89
CA ALA A 307 -6.38 14.67 3.28
C ALA A 307 -6.76 15.75 4.31
N LYS A 308 -7.29 15.32 5.47
CA LYS A 308 -7.61 16.22 6.60
C LYS A 308 -6.37 16.99 7.07
N ALA A 309 -5.25 16.31 7.25
CA ALA A 309 -4.02 16.94 7.73
C ALA A 309 -3.47 17.95 6.71
N VAL A 310 -3.44 17.58 5.43
CA VAL A 310 -2.99 18.46 4.34
C VAL A 310 -3.92 19.67 4.21
N PHE A 311 -5.24 19.45 4.23
CA PHE A 311 -6.21 20.54 4.17
C PHE A 311 -6.01 21.53 5.32
N LYS A 312 -5.92 21.06 6.57
CA LYS A 312 -5.67 21.90 7.76
C LYS A 312 -4.34 22.66 7.65
N GLU A 313 -3.30 22.10 7.07
CA GLU A 313 -2.03 22.79 6.88
C GLU A 313 -2.09 23.85 5.77
N CYS A 314 -2.83 23.58 4.69
CA CYS A 314 -3.08 24.56 3.63
C CYS A 314 -3.91 25.77 4.12
N GLU A 315 -4.71 25.60 5.17
CA GLU A 315 -5.54 26.67 5.74
C GLU A 315 -4.75 27.64 6.67
N LYS A 316 -3.54 27.29 7.07
CA LYS A 316 -2.63 28.16 7.86
C LYS A 316 -1.95 29.22 6.99
#